data_da16f473c194a2f886d0ff7db00fc667
#
_entry.id   da16f473c194a2f886d0ff7db00fc667
#
_cell.length_a   1.000
_cell.length_b   1.000
_cell.length_c   1.000
_cell.angle_alpha   90.00
_cell.angle_beta   90.00
_cell.angle_gamma   90.00
#
_symmetry.space_group_name_H-M   'P 1'
#
loop_
_entity.id
_entity.type
_entity.pdbx_description
1 polymer ?
#
loop_
_entity_poly.entity_id
_entity_poly.type
_entity_poly.pdbx_seq_one_letter_code
_entity_poly.pdbx_strand_id
1 'polypeptide(L)'
;WLCIGAANRDPEEFAGPDIMDIGREPNRHLSFGSGIHACAGMSLGRMEARIALLGFVQRFAGIEPTNTAVHHPRARFRGFIDYPIAASS
;
A
#
# COMPACT_ATOMS: atom_id res chain seq x y z
N TRP A 1 -3.84 -7.96 -19.96
CA TRP A 1 -3.88 -7.70 -18.51
C TRP A 1 -2.57 -7.11 -18.07
N LEU A 2 -2.62 -6.01 -17.29
CA LEU A 2 -1.45 -5.41 -16.66
C LEU A 2 -1.43 -5.82 -15.19
N CYS A 3 -0.41 -6.59 -14.79
CA CYS A 3 -0.25 -7.09 -13.44
C CYS A 3 0.56 -6.08 -12.59
N ILE A 4 -0.06 -4.96 -12.21
CA ILE A 4 0.58 -3.88 -11.44
C ILE A 4 1.23 -4.41 -10.15
N GLY A 5 0.58 -5.36 -9.47
CA GLY A 5 1.13 -5.97 -8.26
C GLY A 5 2.43 -6.74 -8.51
N ALA A 6 2.57 -7.40 -9.66
CA ALA A 6 3.81 -8.07 -10.05
C ALA A 6 4.87 -7.04 -10.47
N ALA A 7 4.48 -6.04 -11.28
CA ALA A 7 5.40 -4.98 -11.70
C ALA A 7 6.00 -4.19 -10.53
N ASN A 8 5.22 -3.95 -9.48
CA ASN A 8 5.70 -3.29 -8.25
C ASN A 8 6.58 -4.20 -7.37
N ARG A 9 6.79 -5.45 -7.77
CA ARG A 9 7.67 -6.42 -7.12
C ARG A 9 8.70 -7.01 -8.08
N ASP A 10 8.97 -6.31 -9.16
CA ASP A 10 10.01 -6.72 -10.11
C ASP A 10 11.39 -6.53 -9.48
N PRO A 11 12.18 -7.60 -9.30
CA PRO A 11 13.51 -7.51 -8.71
C PRO A 11 14.53 -6.77 -9.61
N GLU A 12 14.25 -6.61 -10.89
CA GLU A 12 15.09 -5.80 -11.78
C GLU A 12 14.88 -4.29 -11.55
N GLU A 13 13.71 -3.89 -11.04
CA GLU A 13 13.41 -2.49 -10.73
C GLU A 13 13.54 -2.18 -9.23
N PHE A 14 13.23 -3.13 -8.34
CA PHE A 14 13.20 -2.92 -6.90
C PHE A 14 14.11 -3.89 -6.16
N ALA A 15 15.16 -3.43 -5.55
CA ALA A 15 16.00 -4.26 -4.69
C ALA A 15 15.20 -4.73 -3.47
N GLY A 16 15.15 -6.05 -3.22
CA GLY A 16 14.37 -6.64 -2.13
C GLY A 16 12.87 -6.29 -2.22
N PRO A 17 12.18 -6.67 -3.32
CA PRO A 17 10.83 -6.18 -3.61
C PRO A 17 9.76 -6.63 -2.60
N ASP A 18 10.03 -7.67 -1.83
CA ASP A 18 9.14 -8.19 -0.79
C ASP A 18 9.36 -7.54 0.59
N ILE A 19 10.41 -6.72 0.71
CA ILE A 19 10.70 -5.97 1.94
C ILE A 19 9.98 -4.63 1.88
N MET A 20 9.17 -4.34 2.90
CA MET A 20 8.57 -3.03 3.06
C MET A 20 9.62 -2.03 3.51
N ASP A 21 10.01 -1.15 2.60
CA ASP A 21 10.98 -0.08 2.85
C ASP A 21 10.30 1.28 2.61
N ILE A 22 9.95 1.98 3.69
CA ILE A 22 9.30 3.29 3.64
C ILE A 22 10.22 4.41 3.17
N GLY A 23 11.52 4.18 3.20
CA GLY A 23 12.55 5.11 2.72
C GLY A 23 13.07 4.79 1.32
N ARG A 24 12.45 3.85 0.62
CA ARG A 24 12.91 3.40 -0.71
C ARG A 24 13.03 4.56 -1.70
N GLU A 25 14.24 4.72 -2.23
CA GLU A 25 14.52 5.72 -3.28
C GLU A 25 15.55 5.15 -4.28
N PRO A 26 15.29 5.20 -5.58
CA PRO A 26 14.04 5.61 -6.22
C PRO A 26 12.88 4.64 -5.97
N ASN A 27 11.65 5.14 -6.01
CA ASN A 27 10.45 4.33 -5.85
C ASN A 27 9.49 4.56 -7.04
N ARG A 28 9.77 3.90 -8.16
CA ARG A 28 9.05 4.05 -9.43
C ARG A 28 7.83 3.14 -9.57
N HIS A 29 7.08 2.99 -8.49
CA HIS A 29 5.90 2.11 -8.47
C HIS A 29 4.81 2.56 -9.44
N LEU A 30 4.05 1.61 -9.96
CA LEU A 30 2.96 1.82 -10.90
C LEU A 30 1.57 1.85 -10.25
N SER A 31 1.49 2.00 -8.92
CA SER A 31 0.20 1.97 -8.19
C SER A 31 -0.77 3.06 -8.63
N PHE A 32 -0.27 4.18 -9.14
CA PHE A 32 -1.07 5.26 -9.70
C PHE A 32 -1.00 5.37 -11.23
N GLY A 33 -0.56 4.31 -11.90
CA GLY A 33 -0.33 4.33 -13.33
C GLY A 33 0.92 5.12 -13.72
N SER A 34 1.08 5.38 -15.01
CA SER A 34 2.23 6.08 -15.56
C SER A 34 1.89 6.81 -16.87
N GLY A 35 2.67 7.83 -17.22
CA GLY A 35 2.52 8.58 -18.46
C GLY A 35 1.15 9.26 -18.57
N ILE A 36 0.55 9.18 -19.75
CA ILE A 36 -0.77 9.77 -20.03
C ILE A 36 -1.92 9.09 -19.28
N HIS A 37 -1.68 7.91 -18.69
CA HIS A 37 -2.61 7.16 -17.87
C HIS A 37 -2.39 7.32 -16.35
N ALA A 38 -1.55 8.28 -15.94
CA ALA A 38 -1.37 8.59 -14.53
C ALA A 38 -2.70 8.96 -13.87
N CYS A 39 -2.92 8.45 -12.66
CA CYS A 39 -4.15 8.69 -11.92
C CYS A 39 -4.38 10.18 -11.66
N ALA A 40 -5.51 10.71 -12.13
CA ALA A 40 -5.87 12.11 -11.92
C ALA A 40 -6.05 12.47 -10.42
N GLY A 41 -6.44 11.49 -9.60
CA GLY A 41 -6.62 11.62 -8.15
C GLY A 41 -5.36 11.35 -7.31
N MET A 42 -4.20 11.12 -7.93
CA MET A 42 -2.98 10.73 -7.21
C MET A 42 -2.60 11.71 -6.08
N SER A 43 -2.63 13.00 -6.35
CA SER A 43 -2.28 14.03 -5.36
C SER A 43 -3.23 14.03 -4.18
N LEU A 44 -4.53 13.90 -4.44
CA LEU A 44 -5.56 13.80 -3.40
C LEU A 44 -5.40 12.52 -2.58
N GLY A 45 -5.27 11.37 -3.24
CA GLY A 45 -5.10 10.08 -2.55
C GLY A 45 -3.83 10.04 -1.68
N ARG A 46 -2.74 10.63 -2.13
CA ARG A 46 -1.50 10.75 -1.32
C ARG A 46 -1.70 11.67 -0.11
N MET A 47 -2.42 12.76 -0.27
CA MET A 47 -2.73 13.67 0.84
C MET A 47 -3.63 13.00 1.87
N GLU A 48 -4.70 12.33 1.43
CA GLU A 48 -5.62 11.59 2.31
C GLU A 48 -4.88 10.49 3.09
N ALA A 49 -4.07 9.68 2.39
CA ALA A 49 -3.28 8.64 3.03
C ALA A 49 -2.28 9.21 4.05
N ARG A 50 -1.62 10.32 3.74
CA ARG A 50 -0.69 10.98 4.65
C ARG A 50 -1.39 11.48 5.92
N ILE A 51 -2.53 12.14 5.79
CA ILE A 51 -3.31 12.66 6.93
C ILE A 51 -3.81 11.50 7.79
N ALA A 52 -4.40 10.49 7.16
CA ALA A 52 -4.95 9.33 7.87
C ALA A 52 -3.87 8.54 8.61
N LEU A 53 -2.78 8.19 7.93
CA LEU A 53 -1.68 7.42 8.52
C LEU A 53 -0.97 8.22 9.63
N LEU A 54 -0.74 9.50 9.42
CA LEU A 54 -0.11 10.34 10.44
C LEU A 54 -0.97 10.44 11.70
N GLY A 55 -2.27 10.71 11.53
CA GLY A 55 -3.22 10.73 12.65
C GLY A 55 -3.31 9.38 13.36
N PHE A 56 -3.25 8.29 12.61
CA PHE A 56 -3.31 6.94 13.15
C PHE A 56 -2.06 6.61 14.00
N VAL A 57 -0.86 6.82 13.48
CA VAL A 57 0.39 6.53 14.21
C VAL A 57 0.65 7.48 15.37
N GLN A 58 0.10 8.70 15.32
CA GLN A 58 0.16 9.64 16.45
C GLN A 58 -0.82 9.27 17.57
N ARG A 59 -1.92 8.62 17.22
CA ARG A 59 -2.98 8.26 18.18
C ARG A 59 -2.69 6.96 18.91
N PHE A 60 -2.03 6.02 18.26
CA PHE A 60 -1.80 4.67 18.77
C PHE A 60 -0.29 4.37 18.87
N ALA A 61 0.15 3.99 20.08
CA ALA A 61 1.55 3.63 20.32
C ALA A 61 1.91 2.22 19.85
N GLY A 62 0.94 1.31 19.84
CA GLY A 62 1.10 -0.06 19.38
C GLY A 62 -0.05 -0.50 18.50
N ILE A 63 0.26 -1.23 17.44
CA ILE A 63 -0.72 -1.78 16.51
C ILE A 63 -0.28 -3.19 16.16
N GLU A 64 -1.14 -4.17 16.47
CA GLU A 64 -0.86 -5.57 16.20
C GLU A 64 -2.03 -6.25 15.48
N PRO A 65 -1.77 -7.10 14.49
CA PRO A 65 -2.80 -7.96 13.92
C PRO A 65 -3.35 -8.91 14.99
N THR A 66 -4.67 -9.02 15.11
CA THR A 66 -5.31 -9.87 16.13
C THR A 66 -5.83 -11.18 15.57
N ASN A 67 -5.98 -11.28 14.26
CA ASN A 67 -6.53 -12.45 13.61
C ASN A 67 -5.98 -12.57 12.19
N THR A 68 -6.32 -13.67 11.51
CA THR A 68 -5.94 -13.88 10.13
C THR A 68 -6.67 -12.89 9.22
N ALA A 69 -5.91 -12.15 8.43
CA ALA A 69 -6.46 -11.26 7.43
C ALA A 69 -7.23 -12.04 6.34
N VAL A 70 -8.41 -11.56 6.00
CA VAL A 70 -9.25 -12.18 4.97
C VAL A 70 -9.10 -11.42 3.66
N HIS A 71 -8.50 -12.08 2.67
CA HIS A 71 -8.36 -11.52 1.33
C HIS A 71 -9.66 -11.54 0.55
N HIS A 72 -9.87 -10.51 -0.25
CA HIS A 72 -10.96 -10.48 -1.20
C HIS A 72 -10.68 -11.50 -2.34
N PRO A 73 -11.65 -12.35 -2.72
CA PRO A 73 -11.46 -13.38 -3.75
C PRO A 73 -11.34 -12.82 -5.18
N ARG A 74 -11.52 -11.52 -5.38
CA ARG A 74 -11.45 -10.89 -6.71
C ARG A 74 -10.02 -10.77 -7.20
N ALA A 75 -9.74 -11.25 -8.41
CA ALA A 75 -8.43 -11.12 -9.04
C ALA A 75 -8.08 -9.68 -9.43
N ARG A 76 -9.10 -8.87 -9.77
CA ARG A 76 -8.91 -7.51 -10.31
C ARG A 76 -8.55 -6.47 -9.25
N PHE A 77 -9.13 -6.56 -8.06
CA PHE A 77 -8.86 -5.68 -6.93
C PHE A 77 -8.47 -6.54 -5.73
N ARG A 78 -7.17 -6.80 -5.60
CA ARG A 78 -6.63 -7.59 -4.50
C ARG A 78 -6.48 -6.68 -3.29
N GLY A 79 -7.28 -6.93 -2.29
CA GLY A 79 -7.26 -6.23 -1.02
C GLY A 79 -7.79 -7.15 0.08
N PHE A 80 -7.87 -6.64 1.27
CA PHE A 80 -8.48 -7.34 2.38
C PHE A 80 -9.96 -6.98 2.48
N ILE A 81 -10.79 -7.96 2.81
CA ILE A 81 -12.18 -7.74 3.24
C ILE A 81 -12.16 -7.33 4.71
N ASP A 82 -11.29 -7.98 5.47
CA ASP A 82 -11.15 -7.78 6.90
C ASP A 82 -9.68 -7.91 7.29
N TYR A 83 -9.21 -6.98 8.08
CA TYR A 83 -7.86 -6.95 8.64
C TYR A 83 -7.94 -6.51 10.10
N PRO A 84 -8.33 -7.40 11.02
CA PRO A 84 -8.53 -7.04 12.41
C PRO A 84 -7.20 -6.71 13.10
N ILE A 85 -7.20 -5.58 13.79
CA ILE A 85 -6.05 -5.10 14.55
C ILE A 85 -6.45 -4.74 15.98
N ALA A 86 -5.53 -4.91 16.92
CA ALA A 86 -5.58 -4.28 18.23
C ALA A 86 -4.70 -3.02 18.21
N ALA A 87 -5.23 -1.94 18.72
CA ALA A 87 -4.51 -0.69 18.85
C ALA A 87 -4.46 -0.25 20.31
N SER A 88 -3.29 0.09 20.82
CA SER A 88 -3.08 0.60 22.16
C SER A 88 -2.69 2.08 22.12
N SER A 89 -3.22 2.88 23.04
CA SER A 89 -2.87 4.29 23.22
C SER A 89 -1.69 4.45 24.17
#